data_2735849365fa2bd3ee4bc587ecb8e707
#
_entry.id   2735849365fa2bd3ee4bc587ecb8e707
#
_cell.length_a   1.000
_cell.length_b   1.000
_cell.length_c   1.000
_cell.angle_alpha   90.00
_cell.angle_beta   90.00
_cell.angle_gamma   90.00
#
_symmetry.space_group_name_H-M   'P 1'
#
loop_
_entity.id
_entity.type
_entity.pdbx_description
1 polymer ?
#
loop_
_entity_poly.entity_id
_entity_poly.type
_entity_poly.pdbx_seq_one_letter_code
_entity_poly.pdbx_strand_id
1 'polypeptide(L)'
;AAAWLLVAVLKLGILGTALATASAQLLSSGLCFVYIRKMRPFLAVHRADMRMDPVLIHRTSSYAAVAALQQSSLYLGKLMIQSAVNGISLASTAPISAFTAATRVENFTQAFGISGCESIAIFVAQNQGAGKHRRALSGFVRGGALVISTGLIFSALLHLFAPAFSAVFLEAGSGALALCSSYLRLMGWFYWLSFTGHTFVGWYRGTGRMNITFWGTTIQIVVRVVGAYLLVGRLGLDAVALA
;
A
#
# COMPACT_ATOMS: atom_id res chain seq x y z
N ALA A 1 -12.76 16.83 -6.59
CA ALA A 1 -13.63 18.01 -6.81
C ALA A 1 -13.45 19.02 -5.68
N ALA A 2 -13.71 18.70 -4.39
CA ALA A 2 -13.63 19.62 -3.26
C ALA A 2 -12.22 20.25 -3.10
N ALA A 3 -11.16 19.47 -3.20
CA ALA A 3 -9.80 19.97 -3.11
C ALA A 3 -9.46 20.98 -4.22
N TRP A 4 -9.90 20.69 -5.45
CA TRP A 4 -9.70 21.62 -6.56
C TRP A 4 -10.42 22.95 -6.33
N LEU A 5 -11.67 22.91 -5.86
CA LEU A 5 -12.46 24.11 -5.57
C LEU A 5 -11.81 24.94 -4.45
N LEU A 6 -11.40 24.32 -3.35
CA LEU A 6 -10.78 25.02 -2.22
C LEU A 6 -9.38 25.57 -2.54
N VAL A 7 -8.60 24.87 -3.37
CA VAL A 7 -7.24 25.28 -3.72
C VAL A 7 -7.22 26.22 -4.91
N ALA A 8 -7.89 25.85 -6.02
CA ALA A 8 -7.81 26.61 -7.27
C ALA A 8 -8.76 27.81 -7.29
N VAL A 9 -9.98 27.69 -6.75
CA VAL A 9 -10.98 28.76 -6.77
C VAL A 9 -10.85 29.67 -5.55
N LEU A 10 -10.81 29.10 -4.34
CA LEU A 10 -10.73 29.87 -3.10
C LEU A 10 -9.29 30.22 -2.69
N LYS A 11 -8.27 29.76 -3.43
CA LYS A 11 -6.83 30.04 -3.22
C LYS A 11 -6.34 29.82 -1.79
N LEU A 12 -6.95 28.89 -1.07
CA LEU A 12 -6.59 28.58 0.33
C LEU A 12 -5.28 27.78 0.48
N GLY A 13 -4.59 27.47 -0.63
CA GLY A 13 -3.30 26.78 -0.59
C GLY A 13 -3.36 25.44 0.17
N ILE A 14 -2.38 25.24 1.06
CA ILE A 14 -2.26 24.00 1.86
C ILE A 14 -3.46 23.82 2.81
N LEU A 15 -3.99 24.89 3.38
CA LEU A 15 -5.19 24.83 4.22
C LEU A 15 -6.41 24.31 3.45
N GLY A 16 -6.53 24.69 2.17
CA GLY A 16 -7.60 24.20 1.29
C GLY A 16 -7.56 22.69 1.09
N THR A 17 -6.36 22.11 0.94
CA THR A 17 -6.21 20.65 0.81
C THR A 17 -6.54 19.90 2.11
N ALA A 18 -6.12 20.44 3.26
CA ALA A 18 -6.41 19.87 4.57
C ALA A 18 -7.92 19.90 4.86
N LEU A 19 -8.59 21.04 4.63
CA LEU A 19 -10.03 21.17 4.82
C LEU A 19 -10.83 20.27 3.86
N ALA A 20 -10.39 20.15 2.59
CA ALA A 20 -11.02 19.24 1.64
C ALA A 20 -10.96 17.78 2.10
N THR A 21 -9.82 17.35 2.63
CA THR A 21 -9.63 15.98 3.12
C THR A 21 -10.47 15.73 4.37
N ALA A 22 -10.43 16.64 5.35
CA ALA A 22 -11.20 16.54 6.58
C ALA A 22 -12.72 16.52 6.30
N SER A 23 -13.21 17.43 5.46
CA SER A 23 -14.63 17.50 5.10
C SER A 23 -15.09 16.24 4.35
N ALA A 24 -14.28 15.72 3.44
CA ALA A 24 -14.57 14.47 2.73
C ALA A 24 -14.67 13.28 3.68
N GLN A 25 -13.77 13.19 4.67
CA GLN A 25 -13.80 12.12 5.68
C GLN A 25 -15.03 12.24 6.60
N LEU A 26 -15.35 13.45 7.06
CA LEU A 26 -16.55 13.68 7.87
C LEU A 26 -17.84 13.32 7.12
N LEU A 27 -17.94 13.74 5.85
CA LEU A 27 -19.06 13.40 4.99
C LEU A 27 -19.20 11.89 4.79
N SER A 28 -18.08 11.24 4.46
CA SER A 28 -18.04 9.77 4.26
C SER A 28 -18.47 9.03 5.54
N SER A 29 -17.92 9.43 6.68
CA SER A 29 -18.27 8.82 7.97
C SER A 29 -19.75 9.03 8.33
N GLY A 30 -20.27 10.24 8.09
CA GLY A 30 -21.68 10.56 8.29
C GLY A 30 -22.61 9.73 7.41
N LEU A 31 -22.26 9.59 6.11
CA LEU A 31 -23.02 8.76 5.18
C LEU A 31 -22.98 7.28 5.58
N CYS A 32 -21.83 6.76 5.97
CA CYS A 32 -21.71 5.38 6.47
C CYS A 32 -22.58 5.16 7.71
N PHE A 33 -22.55 6.10 8.67
CA PHE A 33 -23.36 6.01 9.88
C PHE A 33 -24.87 6.01 9.58
N VAL A 34 -25.32 6.88 8.69
CA VAL A 34 -26.72 6.94 8.24
C VAL A 34 -27.10 5.65 7.50
N TYR A 35 -26.22 5.16 6.63
CA TYR A 35 -26.44 3.91 5.89
C TYR A 35 -26.59 2.71 6.83
N ILE A 36 -25.69 2.57 7.81
CA ILE A 36 -25.77 1.48 8.80
C ILE A 36 -27.09 1.55 9.56
N ARG A 37 -27.46 2.72 10.07
CA ARG A 37 -28.72 2.86 10.85
C ARG A 37 -29.97 2.57 10.02
N LYS A 38 -30.02 2.97 8.75
CA LYS A 38 -31.20 2.78 7.89
C LYS A 38 -31.26 1.42 7.23
N MET A 39 -30.15 0.91 6.70
CA MET A 39 -30.13 -0.27 5.86
C MET A 39 -29.67 -1.54 6.58
N ARG A 40 -28.94 -1.41 7.68
CA ARG A 40 -28.36 -2.54 8.42
C ARG A 40 -28.48 -2.34 9.93
N PRO A 41 -29.71 -2.21 10.48
CA PRO A 41 -29.91 -1.89 11.89
C PRO A 41 -29.29 -2.91 12.84
N PHE A 42 -29.08 -4.18 12.42
CA PHE A 42 -28.40 -5.20 13.22
C PHE A 42 -26.89 -4.92 13.42
N LEU A 43 -26.29 -4.03 12.62
CA LEU A 43 -24.91 -3.55 12.79
C LEU A 43 -24.84 -2.23 13.55
N ALA A 44 -25.99 -1.64 13.88
CA ALA A 44 -26.02 -0.39 14.62
C ALA A 44 -25.56 -0.62 16.06
N VAL A 45 -24.53 0.11 16.48
CA VAL A 45 -24.00 0.03 17.84
C VAL A 45 -25.02 0.63 18.82
N HIS A 46 -25.44 -0.16 19.79
CA HIS A 46 -26.32 0.26 20.87
C HIS A 46 -25.50 0.53 22.15
N ARG A 47 -26.01 1.35 23.05
CA ARG A 47 -25.33 1.63 24.33
C ARG A 47 -25.05 0.37 25.15
N ALA A 48 -25.88 -0.66 25.01
CA ALA A 48 -25.69 -1.95 25.67
C ALA A 48 -24.46 -2.70 25.16
N ASP A 49 -24.06 -2.47 23.87
CA ASP A 49 -22.93 -3.13 23.22
C ASP A 49 -21.59 -2.48 23.59
N MET A 50 -21.62 -1.29 24.24
CA MET A 50 -20.42 -0.58 24.69
C MET A 50 -19.81 -1.15 25.98
N ARG A 51 -20.18 -2.38 26.38
CA ARG A 51 -19.53 -3.06 27.50
C ARG A 51 -18.16 -3.59 27.05
N MET A 52 -17.16 -3.25 27.84
CA MET A 52 -15.81 -3.75 27.62
C MET A 52 -15.70 -5.20 28.11
N ASP A 53 -15.57 -6.14 27.18
CA ASP A 53 -15.26 -7.53 27.48
C ASP A 53 -13.72 -7.70 27.49
N PRO A 54 -13.10 -8.04 28.65
CA PRO A 54 -11.65 -8.18 28.75
C PRO A 54 -11.06 -9.21 27.78
N VAL A 55 -11.78 -10.29 27.46
CA VAL A 55 -11.35 -11.35 26.57
C VAL A 55 -11.30 -10.84 25.13
N LEU A 56 -12.32 -10.12 24.69
CA LEU A 56 -12.37 -9.51 23.37
C LEU A 56 -11.31 -8.42 23.23
N ILE A 57 -11.14 -7.58 24.25
CA ILE A 57 -10.09 -6.54 24.25
C ILE A 57 -8.72 -7.18 24.12
N HIS A 58 -8.40 -8.20 24.92
CA HIS A 58 -7.10 -8.87 24.87
C HIS A 58 -6.82 -9.49 23.49
N ARG A 59 -7.80 -10.17 22.89
CA ARG A 59 -7.65 -10.73 21.53
C ARG A 59 -7.47 -9.63 20.49
N THR A 60 -8.33 -8.61 20.51
CA THR A 60 -8.28 -7.52 19.52
C THR A 60 -6.98 -6.72 19.65
N SER A 61 -6.53 -6.42 20.87
CA SER A 61 -5.29 -5.68 21.11
C SER A 61 -4.05 -6.49 20.67
N SER A 62 -4.05 -7.82 20.85
CA SER A 62 -2.98 -8.67 20.36
C SER A 62 -2.86 -8.62 18.82
N TYR A 63 -3.99 -8.75 18.09
CA TYR A 63 -3.98 -8.60 16.63
C TYR A 63 -3.60 -7.20 16.19
N ALA A 64 -4.12 -6.17 16.86
CA ALA A 64 -3.82 -4.77 16.57
C ALA A 64 -2.33 -4.45 16.78
N ALA A 65 -1.73 -4.98 17.84
CA ALA A 65 -0.29 -4.79 18.11
C ALA A 65 0.58 -5.39 16.99
N VAL A 66 0.28 -6.62 16.55
CA VAL A 66 1.02 -7.25 15.44
C VAL A 66 0.83 -6.47 14.14
N ALA A 67 -0.39 -6.01 13.84
CA ALA A 67 -0.66 -5.20 12.66
C ALA A 67 0.05 -3.83 12.72
N ALA A 68 0.07 -3.19 13.88
CA ALA A 68 0.77 -1.92 14.09
C ALA A 68 2.29 -2.08 13.93
N LEU A 69 2.89 -3.13 14.50
CA LEU A 69 4.30 -3.45 14.32
C LEU A 69 4.64 -3.71 12.85
N GLN A 70 3.80 -4.48 12.15
CA GLN A 70 3.96 -4.74 10.71
C GLN A 70 3.96 -3.43 9.92
N GLN A 71 2.98 -2.56 10.16
CA GLN A 71 2.83 -1.29 9.45
C GLN A 71 3.98 -0.33 9.75
N SER A 72 4.39 -0.24 11.03
CA SER A 72 5.54 0.57 11.46
C SER A 72 6.83 0.10 10.79
N SER A 73 7.06 -1.21 10.73
CA SER A 73 8.24 -1.78 10.06
C SER A 73 8.28 -1.43 8.57
N LEU A 74 7.14 -1.46 7.87
CA LEU A 74 7.05 -1.03 6.47
C LEU A 74 7.44 0.44 6.28
N TYR A 75 6.95 1.32 7.14
CA TYR A 75 7.31 2.75 7.05
C TYR A 75 8.77 3.01 7.40
N LEU A 76 9.31 2.33 8.42
CA LEU A 76 10.75 2.42 8.75
C LEU A 76 11.61 1.95 7.57
N GLY A 77 11.25 0.83 6.92
CA GLY A 77 11.93 0.37 5.71
C GLY A 77 11.92 1.40 4.58
N LYS A 78 10.77 2.05 4.34
CA LYS A 78 10.67 3.13 3.34
C LYS A 78 11.56 4.33 3.70
N LEU A 79 11.60 4.74 4.97
CA LEU A 79 12.46 5.83 5.44
C LEU A 79 13.95 5.51 5.27
N MET A 80 14.35 4.28 5.55
CA MET A 80 15.76 3.85 5.37
C MET A 80 16.18 3.90 3.91
N ILE A 81 15.32 3.44 2.99
CA ILE A 81 15.59 3.53 1.55
C ILE A 81 15.63 4.99 1.09
N GLN A 82 14.68 5.82 1.55
CA GLN A 82 14.69 7.25 1.24
C GLN A 82 15.98 7.92 1.75
N SER A 83 16.48 7.54 2.92
CA SER A 83 17.76 8.01 3.46
C SER A 83 18.93 7.59 2.57
N ALA A 84 18.94 6.36 2.06
CA ALA A 84 19.95 5.89 1.12
C ALA A 84 19.93 6.69 -0.20
N VAL A 85 18.75 6.96 -0.76
CA VAL A 85 18.59 7.81 -1.96
C VAL A 85 19.12 9.23 -1.70
N ASN A 86 18.80 9.81 -0.55
CA ASN A 86 19.28 11.14 -0.19
C ASN A 86 20.81 11.17 -0.05
N GLY A 87 21.44 10.10 0.45
CA GLY A 87 22.89 9.98 0.55
C GLY A 87 23.61 9.96 -0.81
N ILE A 88 22.99 9.37 -1.84
CA ILE A 88 23.56 9.36 -3.21
C ILE A 88 23.44 10.75 -3.86
N SER A 89 22.49 11.55 -3.44
CA SER A 89 22.10 12.81 -4.08
C SER A 89 22.94 14.02 -3.68
N LEU A 90 24.10 13.83 -3.03
CA LEU A 90 24.99 14.91 -2.62
C LEU A 90 25.51 15.76 -3.80
N ALA A 91 25.55 15.19 -5.00
CA ALA A 91 26.00 15.86 -6.23
C ALA A 91 24.88 16.33 -7.16
N SER A 92 23.63 15.86 -6.98
CA SER A 92 22.51 16.16 -7.89
C SER A 92 21.16 15.89 -7.21
N THR A 93 20.16 16.71 -7.52
CA THR A 93 18.77 16.51 -7.05
C THR A 93 17.97 15.53 -7.92
N ALA A 94 18.50 15.12 -9.07
CA ALA A 94 17.83 14.24 -10.02
C ALA A 94 17.41 12.87 -9.43
N PRO A 95 18.25 12.17 -8.63
CA PRO A 95 17.84 10.91 -8.00
C PRO A 95 16.66 11.06 -7.04
N ILE A 96 16.61 12.12 -6.25
CA ILE A 96 15.51 12.38 -5.30
C ILE A 96 14.21 12.60 -6.06
N SER A 97 14.25 13.43 -7.10
CA SER A 97 13.07 13.73 -7.94
C SER A 97 12.58 12.48 -8.66
N ALA A 98 13.50 11.67 -9.22
CA ALA A 98 13.20 10.42 -9.89
C ALA A 98 12.54 9.41 -8.93
N PHE A 99 13.12 9.20 -7.74
CA PHE A 99 12.59 8.27 -6.74
C PHE A 99 11.24 8.72 -6.20
N THR A 100 11.06 10.03 -5.97
CA THR A 100 9.78 10.60 -5.53
C THR A 100 8.68 10.39 -6.57
N ALA A 101 8.97 10.61 -7.85
CA ALA A 101 8.04 10.36 -8.94
C ALA A 101 7.69 8.87 -9.06
N ALA A 102 8.70 7.99 -9.02
CA ALA A 102 8.52 6.55 -9.05
C ALA A 102 7.64 6.07 -7.89
N THR A 103 7.89 6.53 -6.67
CA THR A 103 7.09 6.19 -5.49
C THR A 103 5.62 6.60 -5.64
N ARG A 104 5.32 7.71 -6.31
CA ARG A 104 3.93 8.11 -6.59
C ARG A 104 3.24 7.14 -7.55
N VAL A 105 3.94 6.70 -8.61
CA VAL A 105 3.44 5.68 -9.54
C VAL A 105 3.22 4.35 -8.81
N GLU A 106 4.19 3.93 -7.99
CA GLU A 106 4.07 2.72 -7.18
C GLU A 106 2.88 2.77 -6.21
N ASN A 107 2.70 3.86 -5.49
CA ASN A 107 1.58 3.99 -4.54
C ASN A 107 0.22 3.87 -5.24
N PHE A 108 0.09 4.43 -6.46
CA PHE A 108 -1.12 4.27 -7.26
C PHE A 108 -1.36 2.80 -7.64
N THR A 109 -0.36 2.12 -8.18
CA THR A 109 -0.49 0.73 -8.61
C THR A 109 -0.66 -0.23 -7.42
N GLN A 110 0.07 -0.01 -6.31
CA GLN A 110 -0.04 -0.81 -5.09
C GLN A 110 -1.42 -0.72 -4.42
N ALA A 111 -2.15 0.37 -4.61
CA ALA A 111 -3.51 0.49 -4.09
C ALA A 111 -4.42 -0.65 -4.56
N PHE A 112 -4.26 -1.14 -5.79
CA PHE A 112 -5.00 -2.28 -6.32
C PHE A 112 -4.60 -3.59 -5.62
N GLY A 113 -3.32 -3.82 -5.38
CA GLY A 113 -2.82 -4.98 -4.65
C GLY A 113 -3.33 -5.01 -3.21
N ILE A 114 -3.27 -3.87 -2.52
CA ILE A 114 -3.76 -3.71 -1.15
C ILE A 114 -5.27 -3.96 -1.09
N SER A 115 -6.06 -3.39 -2.01
CA SER A 115 -7.51 -3.61 -2.07
C SER A 115 -7.86 -5.07 -2.33
N GLY A 116 -7.08 -5.75 -3.19
CA GLY A 116 -7.20 -7.18 -3.43
C GLY A 116 -6.90 -8.02 -2.18
N CYS A 117 -5.83 -7.69 -1.46
CA CYS A 117 -5.46 -8.29 -0.18
C CYS A 117 -6.61 -8.19 0.84
N GLU A 118 -7.15 -6.99 1.05
CA GLU A 118 -8.25 -6.76 2.00
C GLU A 118 -9.52 -7.52 1.59
N SER A 119 -9.85 -7.54 0.29
CA SER A 119 -11.01 -8.29 -0.23
C SER A 119 -10.89 -9.79 0.03
N ILE A 120 -9.70 -10.36 -0.21
CA ILE A 120 -9.40 -11.77 0.07
C ILE A 120 -9.50 -12.02 1.58
N ALA A 121 -8.91 -11.16 2.41
CA ALA A 121 -8.92 -11.32 3.86
C ALA A 121 -10.35 -11.34 4.42
N ILE A 122 -11.21 -10.40 4.00
CA ILE A 122 -12.61 -10.34 4.42
C ILE A 122 -13.36 -11.58 3.97
N PHE A 123 -13.23 -11.98 2.70
CA PHE A 123 -13.91 -13.15 2.16
C PHE A 123 -13.52 -14.44 2.89
N VAL A 124 -12.21 -14.62 3.11
CA VAL A 124 -11.66 -15.78 3.82
C VAL A 124 -12.15 -15.80 5.27
N ALA A 125 -12.06 -14.67 5.99
CA ALA A 125 -12.50 -14.57 7.37
C ALA A 125 -13.99 -14.90 7.55
N GLN A 126 -14.86 -14.37 6.69
CA GLN A 126 -16.30 -14.65 6.71
C GLN A 126 -16.61 -16.13 6.49
N ASN A 127 -15.94 -16.78 5.52
CA ASN A 127 -16.19 -18.17 5.22
C ASN A 127 -15.55 -19.11 6.26
N GLN A 128 -14.41 -18.74 6.85
CA GLN A 128 -13.81 -19.49 7.96
C GLN A 128 -14.70 -19.42 9.21
N GLY A 129 -15.19 -18.22 9.55
CA GLY A 129 -16.13 -18.07 10.68
C GLY A 129 -17.45 -18.82 10.51
N ALA A 130 -17.89 -19.00 9.24
CA ALA A 130 -19.07 -19.81 8.91
C ALA A 130 -18.79 -21.32 8.77
N GLY A 131 -17.54 -21.80 9.05
CA GLY A 131 -17.15 -23.22 8.90
C GLY A 131 -17.03 -23.70 7.45
N LYS A 132 -17.11 -22.80 6.46
CA LYS A 132 -17.10 -23.13 5.02
C LYS A 132 -15.69 -23.11 4.43
N HIS A 133 -14.80 -23.97 4.93
CA HIS A 133 -13.38 -23.97 4.57
C HIS A 133 -13.11 -24.17 3.07
N ARG A 134 -13.83 -25.05 2.39
CA ARG A 134 -13.70 -25.24 0.92
C ARG A 134 -14.03 -23.97 0.14
N ARG A 135 -15.05 -23.23 0.60
CA ARG A 135 -15.43 -21.96 -0.04
C ARG A 135 -14.38 -20.87 0.21
N ALA A 136 -13.81 -20.82 1.41
CA ALA A 136 -12.70 -19.92 1.72
C ALA A 136 -11.49 -20.17 0.81
N LEU A 137 -11.09 -21.44 0.62
CA LEU A 137 -10.00 -21.80 -0.27
C LEU A 137 -10.30 -21.47 -1.75
N SER A 138 -11.50 -21.80 -2.22
CA SER A 138 -11.93 -21.47 -3.59
C SER A 138 -11.91 -19.95 -3.84
N GLY A 139 -12.36 -19.16 -2.86
CA GLY A 139 -12.30 -17.70 -2.94
C GLY A 139 -10.88 -17.15 -2.94
N PHE A 140 -9.99 -17.74 -2.12
CA PHE A 140 -8.57 -17.40 -2.13
C PHE A 140 -7.93 -17.66 -3.50
N VAL A 141 -8.15 -18.84 -4.10
CA VAL A 141 -7.56 -19.19 -5.41
C VAL A 141 -8.08 -18.27 -6.51
N ARG A 142 -9.41 -18.08 -6.59
CA ARG A 142 -10.01 -17.22 -7.63
C ARG A 142 -9.69 -15.75 -7.42
N GLY A 143 -9.80 -15.26 -6.20
CA GLY A 143 -9.43 -13.89 -5.85
C GLY A 143 -7.94 -13.64 -6.05
N GLY A 144 -7.10 -14.61 -5.68
CA GLY A 144 -5.65 -14.56 -5.92
C GLY A 144 -5.32 -14.50 -7.41
N ALA A 145 -5.97 -15.32 -8.24
CA ALA A 145 -5.80 -15.28 -9.68
C ALA A 145 -6.12 -13.88 -10.25
N LEU A 146 -7.21 -13.25 -9.80
CA LEU A 146 -7.56 -11.87 -10.21
C LEU A 146 -6.49 -10.85 -9.76
N VAL A 147 -6.04 -10.93 -8.52
CA VAL A 147 -5.02 -10.01 -7.99
C VAL A 147 -3.70 -10.18 -8.74
N ILE A 148 -3.26 -11.42 -8.97
CA ILE A 148 -2.02 -11.71 -9.71
C ILE A 148 -2.14 -11.28 -11.17
N SER A 149 -3.28 -11.52 -11.83
CA SER A 149 -3.53 -11.03 -13.20
C SER A 149 -3.45 -9.51 -13.27
N THR A 150 -4.02 -8.80 -12.31
CA THR A 150 -3.88 -7.34 -12.20
C THR A 150 -2.42 -6.94 -12.03
N GLY A 151 -1.66 -7.66 -11.21
CA GLY A 151 -0.23 -7.47 -11.04
C GLY A 151 0.57 -7.66 -12.34
N LEU A 152 0.25 -8.68 -13.13
CA LEU A 152 0.86 -8.92 -14.45
C LEU A 152 0.54 -7.79 -15.44
N ILE A 153 -0.70 -7.29 -15.44
CA ILE A 153 -1.09 -6.13 -16.26
C ILE A 153 -0.26 -4.90 -15.87
N PHE A 154 -0.18 -4.56 -14.58
CA PHE A 154 0.64 -3.43 -14.14
C PHE A 154 2.13 -3.66 -14.38
N SER A 155 2.64 -4.89 -14.24
CA SER A 155 4.00 -5.26 -14.62
C SER A 155 4.29 -4.90 -16.08
N ALA A 156 3.42 -5.33 -17.00
CA ALA A 156 3.55 -5.04 -18.43
C ALA A 156 3.43 -3.52 -18.70
N LEU A 157 2.44 -2.85 -18.11
CA LEU A 157 2.26 -1.41 -18.26
C LEU A 157 3.47 -0.61 -17.78
N LEU A 158 4.01 -0.91 -16.60
CA LEU A 158 5.19 -0.24 -16.06
C LEU A 158 6.42 -0.50 -16.90
N HIS A 159 6.58 -1.71 -17.44
CA HIS A 159 7.72 -2.03 -18.28
C HIS A 159 7.63 -1.34 -19.65
N LEU A 160 6.48 -1.37 -20.32
CA LEU A 160 6.28 -0.84 -21.66
C LEU A 160 6.15 0.69 -21.69
N PHE A 161 5.44 1.26 -20.72
CA PHE A 161 5.07 2.68 -20.69
C PHE A 161 5.78 3.47 -19.58
N ALA A 162 6.92 2.97 -19.06
CA ALA A 162 7.69 3.66 -18.02
C ALA A 162 7.97 5.15 -18.32
N PRO A 163 8.41 5.55 -19.55
CA PRO A 163 8.65 6.96 -19.86
C PRO A 163 7.38 7.82 -19.76
N ALA A 164 6.23 7.28 -20.20
CA ALA A 164 4.97 7.99 -20.14
C ALA A 164 4.51 8.23 -18.69
N PHE A 165 4.64 7.21 -17.81
CA PHE A 165 4.35 7.36 -16.38
C PHE A 165 5.29 8.35 -15.70
N SER A 166 6.58 8.34 -16.06
CA SER A 166 7.57 9.28 -15.54
C SER A 166 7.28 10.72 -15.97
N ALA A 167 6.88 10.92 -17.23
CA ALA A 167 6.58 12.25 -17.79
C ALA A 167 5.35 12.92 -17.16
N VAL A 168 4.48 12.19 -16.46
CA VAL A 168 3.36 12.77 -15.69
C VAL A 168 3.87 13.63 -14.52
N PHE A 169 5.03 13.30 -13.96
CA PHE A 169 5.56 13.93 -12.75
C PHE A 169 6.85 14.71 -12.96
N LEU A 170 7.55 14.48 -14.08
CA LEU A 170 8.87 15.03 -14.37
C LEU A 170 8.89 15.71 -15.75
N GLU A 171 9.67 16.77 -15.86
CA GLU A 171 9.83 17.51 -17.12
C GLU A 171 10.56 16.68 -18.18
N ALA A 172 10.11 16.83 -19.42
CA ALA A 172 10.71 16.14 -20.56
C ALA A 172 12.18 16.55 -20.74
N GLY A 173 13.06 15.57 -20.96
CA GLY A 173 14.49 15.81 -21.15
C GLY A 173 15.30 15.94 -19.86
N SER A 174 14.69 15.89 -18.70
CA SER A 174 15.42 15.90 -17.42
C SER A 174 16.14 14.56 -17.17
N GLY A 175 17.34 14.61 -16.57
CA GLY A 175 18.04 13.40 -16.12
C GLY A 175 17.23 12.57 -15.12
N ALA A 176 16.36 13.23 -14.35
CA ALA A 176 15.43 12.57 -13.42
C ALA A 176 14.40 11.69 -14.14
N LEU A 177 13.92 12.10 -15.32
CA LEU A 177 12.98 11.31 -16.12
C LEU A 177 13.63 10.00 -16.61
N ALA A 178 14.88 10.06 -17.07
CA ALA A 178 15.61 8.87 -17.51
C ALA A 178 15.82 7.88 -16.36
N LEU A 179 16.23 8.35 -15.17
CA LEU A 179 16.39 7.54 -13.97
C LEU A 179 15.07 6.93 -13.52
N CYS A 180 13.99 7.71 -13.45
CA CYS A 180 12.67 7.23 -13.06
C CYS A 180 12.15 6.15 -14.02
N SER A 181 12.30 6.36 -15.33
CA SER A 181 11.87 5.39 -16.33
C SER A 181 12.66 4.08 -16.27
N SER A 182 13.96 4.15 -16.04
CA SER A 182 14.81 2.95 -15.85
C SER A 182 14.41 2.19 -14.59
N TYR A 183 14.18 2.89 -13.48
CA TYR A 183 13.68 2.31 -12.24
C TYR A 183 12.33 1.60 -12.45
N LEU A 184 11.35 2.27 -13.05
CA LEU A 184 10.02 1.69 -13.29
C LEU A 184 10.06 0.49 -14.24
N ARG A 185 10.94 0.50 -15.25
CA ARG A 185 11.14 -0.66 -16.12
C ARG A 185 11.69 -1.86 -15.37
N LEU A 186 12.68 -1.65 -14.50
CA LEU A 186 13.25 -2.73 -13.69
C LEU A 186 12.23 -3.28 -12.72
N MET A 187 11.51 -2.41 -12.00
CA MET A 187 10.42 -2.80 -11.11
C MET A 187 9.30 -3.53 -11.84
N GLY A 188 9.01 -3.15 -13.09
CA GLY A 188 8.03 -3.81 -13.93
C GLY A 188 8.23 -5.31 -14.08
N TRP A 189 9.47 -5.80 -14.14
CA TRP A 189 9.76 -7.24 -14.21
C TRP A 189 9.32 -8.02 -12.97
N PHE A 190 9.39 -7.41 -11.78
CA PHE A 190 9.15 -8.07 -10.50
C PHE A 190 7.83 -7.68 -9.85
N TYR A 191 7.07 -6.76 -10.45
CA TYR A 191 5.91 -6.16 -9.81
C TYR A 191 4.79 -7.17 -9.53
N TRP A 192 4.59 -8.15 -10.39
CA TRP A 192 3.63 -9.23 -10.20
C TRP A 192 3.92 -10.09 -8.94
N LEU A 193 5.19 -10.19 -8.52
CA LEU A 193 5.56 -10.87 -7.28
C LEU A 193 5.00 -10.13 -6.05
N SER A 194 4.99 -8.79 -6.08
CA SER A 194 4.37 -7.98 -5.03
C SER A 194 2.89 -8.28 -4.89
N PHE A 195 2.16 -8.40 -6.00
CA PHE A 195 0.73 -8.77 -6.00
C PHE A 195 0.49 -10.19 -5.52
N THR A 196 1.39 -11.11 -5.85
CA THR A 196 1.39 -12.47 -5.30
C THR A 196 1.55 -12.43 -3.78
N GLY A 197 2.49 -11.63 -3.28
CA GLY A 197 2.67 -11.40 -1.85
C GLY A 197 1.40 -10.88 -1.17
N HIS A 198 0.72 -9.89 -1.76
CA HIS A 198 -0.56 -9.38 -1.25
C HIS A 198 -1.64 -10.45 -1.18
N THR A 199 -1.70 -11.37 -2.14
CA THR A 199 -2.64 -12.49 -2.14
C THR A 199 -2.44 -13.39 -0.91
N PHE A 200 -1.20 -13.78 -0.61
CA PHE A 200 -0.88 -14.61 0.56
C PHE A 200 -1.10 -13.86 1.88
N VAL A 201 -0.74 -12.59 1.94
CA VAL A 201 -1.02 -11.74 3.12
C VAL A 201 -2.53 -11.70 3.39
N GLY A 202 -3.35 -11.56 2.36
CA GLY A 202 -4.82 -11.61 2.48
C GLY A 202 -5.32 -12.94 3.05
N TRP A 203 -4.77 -14.07 2.62
CA TRP A 203 -5.09 -15.39 3.15
C TRP A 203 -4.76 -15.52 4.64
N TYR A 204 -3.52 -15.18 5.03
CA TYR A 204 -3.09 -15.31 6.41
C TYR A 204 -3.83 -14.35 7.36
N ARG A 205 -4.14 -13.12 6.91
CA ARG A 205 -4.99 -12.20 7.66
C ARG A 205 -6.41 -12.75 7.84
N GLY A 206 -7.00 -13.28 6.77
CA GLY A 206 -8.34 -13.87 6.81
C GLY A 206 -8.45 -15.13 7.67
N THR A 207 -7.36 -15.92 7.80
CA THR A 207 -7.30 -17.08 8.68
C THR A 207 -6.89 -16.75 10.13
N GLY A 208 -6.63 -15.47 10.44
CA GLY A 208 -6.21 -15.02 11.76
C GLY A 208 -4.74 -15.31 12.11
N ARG A 209 -3.93 -15.74 11.13
CA ARG A 209 -2.50 -16.06 11.32
C ARG A 209 -1.60 -14.84 11.05
N MET A 210 -1.84 -13.75 11.77
CA MET A 210 -1.12 -12.48 11.57
C MET A 210 0.39 -12.58 11.77
N ASN A 211 0.85 -13.47 12.65
CA ASN A 211 2.28 -13.66 12.92
C ASN A 211 3.07 -14.08 11.67
N ILE A 212 2.47 -14.87 10.78
CA ILE A 212 3.13 -15.28 9.53
C ILE A 212 3.34 -14.08 8.62
N THR A 213 2.33 -13.20 8.51
CA THR A 213 2.43 -11.98 7.71
C THR A 213 3.45 -11.00 8.28
N PHE A 214 3.54 -10.88 9.60
CA PHE A 214 4.53 -10.04 10.27
C PHE A 214 5.96 -10.49 9.94
N TRP A 215 6.27 -11.78 10.17
CA TRP A 215 7.61 -12.31 9.87
C TRP A 215 7.96 -12.24 8.38
N GLY A 216 7.01 -12.57 7.49
CA GLY A 216 7.21 -12.45 6.05
C GLY A 216 7.53 -11.02 5.61
N THR A 217 6.78 -10.05 6.11
CA THR A 217 7.02 -8.62 5.82
C THR A 217 8.35 -8.14 6.41
N THR A 218 8.68 -8.56 7.63
CA THR A 218 9.94 -8.18 8.30
C THR A 218 11.14 -8.69 7.52
N ILE A 219 11.13 -9.96 7.10
CA ILE A 219 12.20 -10.55 6.28
C ILE A 219 12.34 -9.78 4.96
N GLN A 220 11.22 -9.49 4.28
CA GLN A 220 11.23 -8.72 3.04
C GLN A 220 11.89 -7.34 3.23
N ILE A 221 11.57 -6.63 4.31
CA ILE A 221 12.13 -5.31 4.61
C ILE A 221 13.63 -5.43 4.88
N VAL A 222 14.05 -6.39 5.70
CA VAL A 222 15.46 -6.60 6.03
C VAL A 222 16.26 -6.89 4.77
N VAL A 223 15.79 -7.81 3.93
CA VAL A 223 16.45 -8.14 2.64
C VAL A 223 16.53 -6.91 1.75
N ARG A 224 15.46 -6.13 1.62
CA ARG A 224 15.42 -4.91 0.80
C ARG A 224 16.39 -3.84 1.32
N VAL A 225 16.39 -3.57 2.63
CA VAL A 225 17.26 -2.55 3.23
C VAL A 225 18.72 -2.96 3.14
N VAL A 226 19.05 -4.20 3.55
CA VAL A 226 20.42 -4.71 3.46
C VAL A 226 20.90 -4.73 2.02
N GLY A 227 20.06 -5.20 1.09
CA GLY A 227 20.34 -5.19 -0.34
C GLY A 227 20.63 -3.78 -0.86
N ALA A 228 19.80 -2.80 -0.52
CA ALA A 228 19.99 -1.41 -0.90
C ALA A 228 21.34 -0.85 -0.41
N TYR A 229 21.68 -1.04 0.86
CA TYR A 229 22.95 -0.56 1.42
C TYR A 229 24.17 -1.28 0.84
N LEU A 230 24.08 -2.59 0.57
CA LEU A 230 25.19 -3.35 -0.05
C LEU A 230 25.42 -2.92 -1.50
N LEU A 231 24.35 -2.77 -2.28
CA LEU A 231 24.43 -2.40 -3.68
C LEU A 231 24.96 -0.97 -3.86
N VAL A 232 24.44 -0.04 -3.09
CA VAL A 232 24.85 1.37 -3.11
C VAL A 232 26.23 1.55 -2.47
N GLY A 233 26.43 1.02 -1.26
CA GLY A 233 27.62 1.30 -0.47
C GLY A 233 28.89 0.58 -0.93
N ARG A 234 28.79 -0.68 -1.42
CA ARG A 234 29.95 -1.46 -1.83
C ARG A 234 30.18 -1.55 -3.34
N LEU A 235 29.11 -1.55 -4.11
CA LEU A 235 29.21 -1.71 -5.58
C LEU A 235 29.13 -0.36 -6.31
N GLY A 236 28.88 0.75 -5.60
CA GLY A 236 28.81 2.08 -6.20
C GLY A 236 27.75 2.21 -7.31
N LEU A 237 26.72 1.34 -7.26
CA LEU A 237 25.66 1.35 -8.24
C LEU A 237 24.75 2.57 -8.03
N ASP A 238 24.28 3.14 -9.13
CA ASP A 238 23.41 4.31 -9.13
C ASP A 238 22.04 4.07 -8.48
N ALA A 239 21.25 5.14 -8.35
CA ALA A 239 19.91 5.12 -7.73
C ALA A 239 18.94 4.06 -8.32
N VAL A 240 19.20 3.57 -9.53
CA VAL A 240 18.44 2.48 -10.18
C VAL A 240 18.61 1.14 -9.45
N ALA A 241 19.74 0.92 -8.79
CA ALA A 241 19.99 -0.30 -8.01
C ALA A 241 19.14 -0.42 -6.75
N LEU A 242 18.39 0.63 -6.39
CA LEU A 242 17.45 0.65 -5.26
C LEU A 242 16.06 0.10 -5.61
N ALA A 243 15.81 -0.22 -6.88
CA ALA A 243 14.58 -0.89 -7.33
C ALA A 243 14.53 -2.34 -6.89
#